data_a4ccabaac59d6877a02f1d378b7f3603
#
_entry.id   a4ccabaac59d6877a02f1d378b7f3603
#
_cell.length_a   1.000
_cell.length_b   1.000
_cell.length_c   1.000
_cell.angle_alpha   90.00
_cell.angle_beta   90.00
_cell.angle_gamma   90.00
#
_symmetry.space_group_name_H-M   'P 1'
#
loop_
_entity.id
_entity.type
_entity.pdbx_description
1 polymer ?
#
loop_
_entity_poly.entity_id
_entity_poly.type
_entity_poly.pdbx_seq_one_letter_code
_entity_poly.pdbx_strand_id
1 'polypeptide(L)'
;MRHNAYEDSALPIGNGQTISQRSTHARYLALLALPGPERVLEIGTGSGYQKVLLSHLAPHLFSIERVGTLVTQARDAIRAAGASNVSLLAGDGTLGWREYAPYDAILVTAGSPTVPTPLAEQLQEGGRLLIPIGDRDEQILALFTKHGESLDRRDIGAARFVPLIGKYGWPS
;
A
#
# COMPACT_ATOMS: atom_id res chain seq x y z
N MET A 1 -8.76 -21.03 -6.43
CA MET A 1 -7.79 -19.93 -6.59
C MET A 1 -6.45 -20.32 -7.25
N ARG A 2 -5.96 -21.55 -7.13
CA ARG A 2 -4.67 -21.93 -7.76
C ARG A 2 -4.67 -21.83 -9.29
N HIS A 3 -5.80 -22.07 -9.95
CA HIS A 3 -5.92 -21.99 -11.41
C HIS A 3 -5.78 -20.57 -11.96
N ASN A 4 -6.16 -19.54 -11.18
CA ASN A 4 -6.14 -18.15 -11.62
C ASN A 4 -4.88 -17.39 -11.15
N ALA A 5 -3.94 -18.09 -10.50
CA ALA A 5 -2.75 -17.45 -9.93
C ALA A 5 -1.84 -16.78 -10.96
N TYR A 6 -1.99 -17.15 -12.25
CA TYR A 6 -1.20 -16.61 -13.36
C TYR A 6 -1.99 -15.68 -14.29
N GLU A 7 -3.30 -15.48 -14.03
CA GLU A 7 -4.11 -14.53 -14.77
C GLU A 7 -3.80 -13.09 -14.33
N ASP A 8 -3.81 -12.16 -15.27
CA ASP A 8 -3.63 -10.73 -14.98
C ASP A 8 -4.98 -10.06 -14.71
N SER A 9 -5.64 -10.50 -13.64
CA SER A 9 -6.93 -10.02 -13.18
C SER A 9 -6.95 -9.84 -11.66
N ALA A 10 -7.79 -8.91 -11.18
CA ALA A 10 -8.04 -8.76 -9.76
C ALA A 10 -8.89 -9.95 -9.26
N LEU A 11 -8.52 -10.53 -8.11
CA LEU A 11 -9.19 -11.69 -7.54
C LEU A 11 -9.75 -11.37 -6.14
N PRO A 12 -10.94 -11.87 -5.78
CA PRO A 12 -11.49 -11.67 -4.45
C PRO A 12 -10.68 -12.43 -3.39
N ILE A 13 -10.41 -11.78 -2.25
CA ILE A 13 -9.70 -12.36 -1.09
C ILE A 13 -10.58 -12.44 0.16
N GLY A 14 -11.88 -12.21 0.02
CA GLY A 14 -12.86 -12.16 1.12
C GLY A 14 -13.05 -10.76 1.68
N ASN A 15 -14.05 -10.62 2.57
CA ASN A 15 -14.38 -9.36 3.24
C ASN A 15 -14.63 -8.17 2.29
N GLY A 16 -15.12 -8.41 1.07
CA GLY A 16 -15.28 -7.36 0.05
C GLY A 16 -13.97 -6.80 -0.51
N GLN A 17 -12.83 -7.45 -0.23
CA GLN A 17 -11.51 -7.01 -0.67
C GLN A 17 -11.00 -7.84 -1.85
N THR A 18 -10.09 -7.27 -2.62
CA THR A 18 -9.45 -7.93 -3.77
C THR A 18 -7.94 -7.84 -3.68
N ILE A 19 -7.24 -8.85 -4.21
CA ILE A 19 -5.85 -8.70 -4.60
C ILE A 19 -5.82 -8.06 -5.99
N SER A 20 -4.98 -7.05 -6.18
CA SER A 20 -4.79 -6.42 -7.48
C SER A 20 -4.19 -7.39 -8.50
N GLN A 21 -4.38 -7.11 -9.79
CA GLN A 21 -3.76 -7.86 -10.87
C GLN A 21 -2.22 -7.75 -10.81
N ARG A 22 -1.54 -8.73 -11.36
CA ARG A 22 -0.07 -8.84 -11.25
C ARG A 22 0.68 -7.71 -11.91
N SER A 23 0.21 -7.26 -13.07
CA SER A 23 0.75 -6.08 -13.76
C SER A 23 0.67 -4.81 -12.90
N THR A 24 -0.39 -4.66 -12.11
CA THR A 24 -0.53 -3.55 -11.15
C THR A 24 0.53 -3.62 -10.05
N HIS A 25 0.77 -4.80 -9.48
CA HIS A 25 1.83 -4.98 -8.49
C HIS A 25 3.22 -4.66 -9.06
N ALA A 26 3.52 -5.15 -10.27
CA ALA A 26 4.78 -4.84 -10.96
C ALA A 26 4.93 -3.33 -11.24
N ARG A 27 3.84 -2.68 -11.64
CA ARG A 27 3.81 -1.23 -11.86
C ARG A 27 4.10 -0.44 -10.57
N TYR A 28 3.57 -0.88 -9.42
CA TYR A 28 3.87 -0.24 -8.12
C TYR A 28 5.36 -0.30 -7.81
N LEU A 29 5.99 -1.46 -7.97
CA LEU A 29 7.43 -1.63 -7.71
C LEU A 29 8.25 -0.72 -8.61
N ALA A 30 7.91 -0.65 -9.89
CA ALA A 30 8.59 0.22 -10.85
C ALA A 30 8.42 1.71 -10.52
N LEU A 31 7.22 2.14 -10.09
CA LEU A 31 6.92 3.53 -9.74
C LEU A 31 7.57 3.96 -8.42
N LEU A 32 7.60 3.07 -7.44
CA LEU A 32 8.28 3.34 -6.16
C LEU A 32 9.79 3.44 -6.34
N ALA A 33 10.37 2.75 -7.34
CA ALA A 33 11.78 2.83 -7.70
C ALA A 33 12.69 2.76 -6.46
N LEU A 34 12.64 1.62 -5.73
CA LEU A 34 13.38 1.42 -4.49
C LEU A 34 14.86 1.13 -4.80
N PRO A 35 15.78 2.12 -4.71
CA PRO A 35 17.17 1.95 -5.16
C PRO A 35 18.09 1.30 -4.12
N GLY A 36 17.63 1.12 -2.88
CA GLY A 36 18.51 0.64 -1.82
C GLY A 36 17.81 0.35 -0.50
N PRO A 37 18.49 0.55 0.63
CA PRO A 37 18.00 0.18 1.95
C PRO A 37 16.93 1.14 2.46
N GLU A 38 15.79 1.18 1.79
CA GLU A 38 14.68 2.07 2.10
C GLU A 38 13.69 1.48 3.10
N ARG A 39 13.09 2.36 3.88
CA ARG A 39 12.00 2.05 4.80
C ARG A 39 10.67 2.29 4.10
N VAL A 40 9.89 1.23 3.94
CA VAL A 40 8.64 1.26 3.17
C VAL A 40 7.46 0.99 4.08
N LEU A 41 6.41 1.83 3.98
CA LEU A 41 5.11 1.59 4.59
C LEU A 41 4.10 1.23 3.51
N GLU A 42 3.32 0.18 3.72
CA GLU A 42 2.18 -0.16 2.89
C GLU A 42 0.87 -0.11 3.67
N ILE A 43 -0.15 0.51 3.08
CA ILE A 43 -1.50 0.58 3.60
C ILE A 43 -2.40 -0.33 2.76
N GLY A 44 -3.01 -1.34 3.42
CA GLY A 44 -3.77 -2.39 2.77
C GLY A 44 -2.95 -3.65 2.53
N THR A 45 -2.74 -4.46 3.58
CA THR A 45 -1.96 -5.71 3.50
C THR A 45 -2.63 -6.74 2.58
N GLY A 46 -3.96 -6.85 2.65
CA GLY A 46 -4.72 -7.80 1.86
C GLY A 46 -4.23 -9.24 2.05
N SER A 47 -3.91 -9.92 0.94
CA SER A 47 -3.41 -11.30 0.94
C SER A 47 -1.97 -11.47 1.42
N GLY A 48 -1.20 -10.40 1.58
CA GLY A 48 0.23 -10.45 1.86
C GLY A 48 1.12 -10.57 0.60
N TYR A 49 0.56 -10.73 -0.59
CA TYR A 49 1.33 -10.96 -1.82
C TYR A 49 2.32 -9.82 -2.14
N GLN A 50 1.83 -8.56 -2.13
CA GLN A 50 2.67 -7.39 -2.39
C GLN A 50 3.80 -7.25 -1.37
N LYS A 51 3.56 -7.64 -0.10
CA LYS A 51 4.56 -7.62 0.97
C LYS A 51 5.72 -8.54 0.70
N VAL A 52 5.41 -9.74 0.22
CA VAL A 52 6.46 -10.69 -0.16
C VAL A 52 7.30 -10.13 -1.31
N LEU A 53 6.69 -9.50 -2.30
CA LEU A 53 7.45 -8.84 -3.38
C LEU A 53 8.33 -7.70 -2.84
N LEU A 54 7.76 -6.80 -2.04
CA LEU A 54 8.47 -5.66 -1.45
C LEU A 54 9.58 -6.10 -0.48
N SER A 55 9.42 -7.23 0.22
CA SER A 55 10.42 -7.74 1.17
C SER A 55 11.73 -8.13 0.50
N HIS A 56 11.72 -8.38 -0.80
CA HIS A 56 12.95 -8.63 -1.57
C HIS A 56 13.66 -7.34 -2.01
N LEU A 57 12.99 -6.19 -1.91
CA LEU A 57 13.49 -4.89 -2.40
C LEU A 57 13.82 -3.91 -1.27
N ALA A 58 13.17 -4.05 -0.11
CA ALA A 58 13.33 -3.16 1.02
C ALA A 58 13.73 -3.94 2.27
N PRO A 59 14.77 -3.53 3.03
CA PRO A 59 15.21 -4.22 4.23
C PRO A 59 14.23 -4.10 5.40
N HIS A 60 13.38 -3.07 5.39
CA HIS A 60 12.39 -2.81 6.43
C HIS A 60 11.05 -2.46 5.79
N LEU A 61 10.11 -3.37 5.87
CA LEU A 61 8.76 -3.21 5.36
C LEU A 61 7.75 -3.21 6.51
N PHE A 62 6.96 -2.15 6.58
CA PHE A 62 5.86 -2.00 7.51
C PHE A 62 4.54 -2.08 6.74
N SER A 63 3.52 -2.69 7.32
CA SER A 63 2.23 -2.80 6.66
C SER A 63 1.08 -2.71 7.66
N ILE A 64 0.01 -2.02 7.27
CA ILE A 64 -1.19 -1.86 8.09
C ILE A 64 -2.38 -2.44 7.35
N GLU A 65 -3.17 -3.26 8.06
CA GLU A 65 -4.40 -3.83 7.56
C GLU A 65 -5.54 -3.59 8.56
N ARG A 66 -6.67 -3.10 8.07
CA ARG A 66 -7.84 -2.82 8.90
C ARG A 66 -8.65 -4.07 9.21
N VAL A 67 -8.70 -5.02 8.30
CA VAL A 67 -9.53 -6.22 8.42
C VAL A 67 -8.77 -7.31 9.16
N GLY A 68 -9.16 -7.59 10.42
CA GLY A 68 -8.43 -8.50 11.31
C GLY A 68 -8.25 -9.92 10.76
N THR A 69 -9.23 -10.45 10.04
CA THR A 69 -9.12 -11.77 9.40
C THR A 69 -8.05 -11.79 8.30
N LEU A 70 -7.91 -10.70 7.53
CA LEU A 70 -6.86 -10.56 6.53
C LEU A 70 -5.48 -10.42 7.16
N VAL A 71 -5.38 -9.74 8.31
CA VAL A 71 -4.11 -9.66 9.09
C VAL A 71 -3.58 -11.06 9.42
N THR A 72 -4.45 -11.94 9.90
CA THR A 72 -4.05 -13.32 10.25
C THR A 72 -3.61 -14.10 9.01
N GLN A 73 -4.40 -14.06 7.94
CA GLN A 73 -4.09 -14.73 6.68
C GLN A 73 -2.77 -14.23 6.05
N ALA A 74 -2.57 -12.90 6.05
CA ALA A 74 -1.35 -12.29 5.52
C ALA A 74 -0.12 -12.69 6.34
N ARG A 75 -0.24 -12.74 7.68
CA ARG A 75 0.87 -13.18 8.55
C ARG A 75 1.32 -14.60 8.23
N ASP A 76 0.37 -15.50 8.01
CA ASP A 76 0.67 -16.90 7.66
C ASP A 76 1.31 -16.99 6.26
N ALA A 77 0.79 -16.23 5.28
CA ALA A 77 1.35 -16.20 3.93
C ALA A 77 2.78 -15.62 3.90
N ILE A 78 3.02 -14.52 4.62
CA ILE A 78 4.35 -13.86 4.74
C ILE A 78 5.35 -14.82 5.38
N ARG A 79 4.94 -15.49 6.46
CA ARG A 79 5.77 -16.51 7.14
C ARG A 79 6.09 -17.68 6.23
N ALA A 80 5.09 -18.21 5.53
CA ALA A 80 5.26 -19.33 4.59
C ALA A 80 6.19 -18.98 3.42
N ALA A 81 6.25 -17.72 3.02
CA ALA A 81 7.16 -17.21 2.00
C ALA A 81 8.58 -16.92 2.54
N GLY A 82 8.83 -17.06 3.85
CA GLY A 82 10.13 -16.80 4.46
C GLY A 82 10.51 -15.32 4.59
N ALA A 83 9.56 -14.40 4.43
CA ALA A 83 9.81 -12.96 4.54
C ALA A 83 9.87 -12.56 6.03
N SER A 84 11.08 -12.31 6.55
CA SER A 84 11.34 -12.01 7.96
C SER A 84 11.45 -10.51 8.27
N ASN A 85 11.53 -9.67 7.25
CA ASN A 85 11.72 -8.21 7.34
C ASN A 85 10.41 -7.42 7.24
N VAL A 86 9.26 -8.06 7.50
CA VAL A 86 7.93 -7.46 7.42
C VAL A 86 7.32 -7.34 8.81
N SER A 87 6.98 -6.11 9.21
CA SER A 87 6.18 -5.81 10.39
C SER A 87 4.73 -5.53 9.99
N LEU A 88 3.77 -6.18 10.66
CA LEU A 88 2.35 -6.10 10.33
C LEU A 88 1.54 -5.60 11.52
N LEU A 89 0.78 -4.51 11.32
CA LEU A 89 -0.11 -3.89 12.29
C LEU A 89 -1.58 -4.07 11.86
N ALA A 90 -2.44 -4.44 12.81
CA ALA A 90 -3.89 -4.36 12.65
C ALA A 90 -4.37 -2.96 13.06
N GLY A 91 -4.99 -2.20 12.14
CA GLY A 91 -5.44 -0.86 12.48
C GLY A 91 -5.88 0.00 11.30
N ASP A 92 -6.19 1.26 11.61
CA ASP A 92 -6.52 2.28 10.62
C ASP A 92 -5.27 2.76 9.87
N GLY A 93 -5.15 2.36 8.62
CA GLY A 93 -4.01 2.70 7.77
C GLY A 93 -3.89 4.19 7.45
N THR A 94 -4.99 4.97 7.54
CA THR A 94 -4.95 6.42 7.28
C THR A 94 -4.14 7.19 8.32
N LEU A 95 -3.85 6.59 9.48
CA LEU A 95 -3.03 7.16 10.54
C LEU A 95 -1.53 6.95 10.31
N GLY A 96 -1.16 6.04 9.39
CA GLY A 96 0.21 5.59 9.24
C GLY A 96 0.71 4.84 10.47
N TRP A 97 2.05 4.75 10.60
CA TRP A 97 2.71 4.11 11.73
C TRP A 97 3.87 4.98 12.23
N ARG A 98 3.55 5.96 13.06
CA ARG A 98 4.47 7.01 13.54
C ARG A 98 5.74 6.49 14.21
N GLU A 99 5.63 5.35 14.89
CA GLU A 99 6.76 4.75 15.62
C GLU A 99 7.97 4.46 14.73
N TYR A 100 7.72 4.15 13.44
CA TYR A 100 8.76 3.79 12.49
C TYR A 100 8.99 4.83 11.40
N ALA A 101 8.33 5.98 11.48
CA ALA A 101 8.56 7.10 10.57
C ALA A 101 9.95 7.73 10.81
N PRO A 102 10.53 8.47 9.84
CA PRO A 102 9.99 8.70 8.51
C PRO A 102 10.19 7.54 7.53
N TYR A 103 9.36 7.52 6.46
CA TYR A 103 9.39 6.52 5.40
C TYR A 103 9.96 7.10 4.10
N ASP A 104 10.79 6.33 3.41
CA ASP A 104 11.30 6.67 2.08
C ASP A 104 10.23 6.48 1.01
N ALA A 105 9.36 5.48 1.20
CA ALA A 105 8.23 5.22 0.33
C ALA A 105 6.99 4.77 1.10
N ILE A 106 5.82 5.26 0.67
CA ILE A 106 4.51 4.81 1.16
C ILE A 106 3.68 4.35 -0.03
N LEU A 107 3.15 3.13 0.04
CA LEU A 107 2.22 2.56 -0.91
C LEU A 107 0.83 2.43 -0.30
N VAL A 108 -0.18 3.03 -0.92
CA VAL A 108 -1.57 2.87 -0.52
C VAL A 108 -2.32 2.09 -1.60
N THR A 109 -2.87 0.94 -1.23
CA THR A 109 -3.58 0.02 -2.15
C THR A 109 -5.09 0.12 -2.03
N ALA A 110 -5.59 1.29 -1.62
CA ALA A 110 -7.01 1.62 -1.50
C ALA A 110 -7.25 3.07 -1.94
N GLY A 111 -8.42 3.34 -2.54
CA GLY A 111 -8.77 4.66 -3.08
C GLY A 111 -9.17 5.66 -2.00
N SER A 112 -8.59 6.85 -2.02
CA SER A 112 -8.81 7.91 -1.04
C SER A 112 -9.35 9.18 -1.71
N PRO A 113 -10.21 9.97 -1.03
CA PRO A 113 -10.65 11.26 -1.57
C PRO A 113 -9.50 12.27 -1.68
N THR A 114 -8.56 12.20 -0.75
CA THR A 114 -7.38 13.08 -0.66
C THR A 114 -6.19 12.29 -0.10
N VAL A 115 -5.01 12.89 -0.13
CA VAL A 115 -3.86 12.33 0.60
C VAL A 115 -4.12 12.46 2.10
N PRO A 116 -4.13 11.36 2.88
CA PRO A 116 -4.23 11.44 4.34
C PRO A 116 -3.06 12.24 4.92
N THR A 117 -3.36 13.31 5.65
CA THR A 117 -2.33 14.18 6.26
C THR A 117 -1.27 13.40 7.06
N PRO A 118 -1.64 12.40 7.90
CA PRO A 118 -0.63 11.66 8.64
C PRO A 118 0.36 10.89 7.76
N LEU A 119 -0.04 10.46 6.55
CA LEU A 119 0.88 9.79 5.62
C LEU A 119 1.86 10.77 4.99
N ALA A 120 1.40 11.97 4.61
CA ALA A 120 2.26 13.03 4.10
C ALA A 120 3.30 13.48 5.14
N GLU A 121 2.87 13.65 6.41
CA GLU A 121 3.77 14.00 7.53
C GLU A 121 4.84 12.96 7.77
N GLN A 122 4.51 11.67 7.61
CA GLN A 122 5.41 10.54 7.85
C GLN A 122 6.35 10.22 6.67
N LEU A 123 6.23 10.90 5.54
CA LEU A 123 7.21 10.82 4.45
C LEU A 123 8.49 11.56 4.80
N GLN A 124 9.63 10.98 4.42
CA GLN A 124 10.93 11.64 4.42
C GLN A 124 11.01 12.71 3.32
N GLU A 125 11.94 13.65 3.43
CA GLU A 125 12.27 14.57 2.33
C GLU A 125 12.72 13.78 1.10
N GLY A 126 12.15 14.10 -0.06
CA GLY A 126 12.30 13.32 -1.30
C GLY A 126 11.56 11.98 -1.30
N GLY A 127 10.86 11.65 -0.22
CA GLY A 127 10.07 10.42 -0.09
C GLY A 127 8.90 10.39 -1.06
N ARG A 128 8.45 9.18 -1.41
CA ARG A 128 7.42 8.94 -2.44
C ARG A 128 6.18 8.31 -1.83
N LEU A 129 5.01 8.87 -2.17
CA LEU A 129 3.71 8.28 -1.82
C LEU A 129 2.97 7.92 -3.09
N LEU A 130 2.68 6.65 -3.29
CA LEU A 130 1.85 6.15 -4.38
C LEU A 130 0.47 5.80 -3.84
N ILE A 131 -0.57 6.47 -4.34
CA ILE A 131 -1.93 6.36 -3.82
C ILE A 131 -2.97 6.62 -4.91
N PRO A 132 -4.07 5.85 -4.99
CA PRO A 132 -5.22 6.18 -5.83
C PRO A 132 -6.05 7.31 -5.19
N ILE A 133 -6.23 8.42 -5.92
CA ILE A 133 -7.00 9.60 -5.47
C ILE A 133 -8.22 9.81 -6.36
N GLY A 134 -9.38 9.99 -5.78
CA GLY A 134 -10.63 10.24 -6.49
C GLY A 134 -11.85 9.92 -5.65
N ASP A 135 -12.98 9.68 -6.31
CA ASP A 135 -14.19 9.23 -5.64
C ASP A 135 -14.20 7.72 -5.39
N ARG A 136 -15.35 7.16 -4.96
CA ARG A 136 -15.46 5.72 -4.64
C ARG A 136 -15.42 4.82 -5.88
N ASP A 137 -15.75 5.34 -7.04
CA ASP A 137 -15.91 4.57 -8.28
C ASP A 137 -14.73 4.77 -9.23
N GLU A 138 -14.18 5.99 -9.29
CA GLU A 138 -13.10 6.35 -10.20
C GLU A 138 -11.98 7.08 -9.46
N GLN A 139 -10.76 6.60 -9.64
CA GLN A 139 -9.58 7.22 -9.08
C GLN A 139 -8.51 7.41 -10.17
N ILE A 140 -7.58 8.30 -9.87
CA ILE A 140 -6.31 8.43 -10.58
C ILE A 140 -5.22 7.89 -9.64
N LEU A 141 -4.47 6.89 -10.09
CA LEU A 141 -3.24 6.51 -9.41
C LEU A 141 -2.26 7.67 -9.52
N ALA A 142 -1.86 8.22 -8.39
CA ALA A 142 -0.98 9.37 -8.33
C ALA A 142 0.27 9.05 -7.51
N LEU A 143 1.41 9.53 -7.99
CA LEU A 143 2.67 9.51 -7.27
C LEU A 143 2.96 10.92 -6.76
N PHE A 144 3.18 11.03 -5.46
CA PHE A 144 3.58 12.25 -4.79
C PHE A 144 5.03 12.15 -4.33
N THR A 145 5.78 13.24 -4.50
CA THR A 145 7.13 13.38 -3.94
C THR A 145 7.15 14.52 -2.94
N LYS A 146 7.74 14.30 -1.75
CA LYS A 146 7.78 15.29 -0.70
C LYS A 146 8.91 16.29 -0.90
N HIS A 147 8.59 17.57 -0.81
CA HIS A 147 9.53 18.69 -0.82
C HIS A 147 9.15 19.69 0.27
N GLY A 148 9.84 19.62 1.41
CA GLY A 148 9.51 20.39 2.60
C GLY A 148 8.09 20.05 3.10
N GLU A 149 7.22 21.04 3.15
CA GLU A 149 5.81 20.86 3.53
C GLU A 149 4.87 20.57 2.34
N SER A 150 5.38 20.59 1.11
CA SER A 150 4.61 20.34 -0.11
C SER A 150 4.76 18.92 -0.63
N LEU A 151 3.79 18.51 -1.44
CA LEU A 151 3.79 17.26 -2.19
C LEU A 151 3.64 17.57 -3.68
N ASP A 152 4.66 17.25 -4.47
CA ASP A 152 4.58 17.33 -5.91
C ASP A 152 3.83 16.14 -6.47
N ARG A 153 2.73 16.38 -7.17
CA ARG A 153 1.85 15.35 -7.72
C ARG A 153 2.19 15.04 -9.18
N ARG A 154 2.29 13.76 -9.50
CA ARG A 154 2.35 13.22 -10.86
C ARG A 154 1.25 12.18 -11.06
N ASP A 155 0.32 12.42 -11.97
CA ASP A 155 -0.73 11.48 -12.35
C ASP A 155 -0.16 10.37 -13.22
N ILE A 156 -0.47 9.12 -12.86
CA ILE A 156 0.05 7.92 -13.52
C ILE A 156 -0.99 7.33 -14.49
N GLY A 157 -2.27 7.41 -14.14
CA GLY A 157 -3.37 6.93 -14.96
C GLY A 157 -4.60 6.51 -14.16
N ALA A 158 -5.68 6.21 -14.86
CA ALA A 158 -6.93 5.77 -14.27
C ALA A 158 -6.72 4.48 -13.45
N ALA A 159 -7.46 4.38 -12.36
CA ALA A 159 -7.40 3.27 -11.41
C ALA A 159 -8.77 3.04 -10.77
N ARG A 160 -9.02 1.81 -10.31
CA ARG A 160 -10.20 1.48 -9.52
C ARG A 160 -9.80 0.57 -8.37
N PHE A 161 -9.98 1.08 -7.17
CA PHE A 161 -9.64 0.40 -5.92
C PHE A 161 -10.80 0.39 -4.95
N VAL A 162 -10.75 -0.55 -4.01
CA VAL A 162 -11.61 -0.53 -2.82
C VAL A 162 -11.36 0.76 -2.03
N PRO A 163 -12.37 1.32 -1.33
CA PRO A 163 -12.20 2.56 -0.60
C PRO A 163 -11.24 2.41 0.58
N LEU A 164 -10.39 3.40 0.78
CA LEU A 164 -9.56 3.56 1.98
C LEU A 164 -10.44 4.03 3.13
N ILE A 165 -10.87 3.10 3.98
CA ILE A 165 -11.73 3.38 5.13
C ILE A 165 -10.87 3.74 6.34
N GLY A 166 -11.16 4.89 6.96
CA GLY A 166 -10.47 5.33 8.17
C GLY A 166 -10.70 6.81 8.46
N LYS A 167 -10.07 7.30 9.52
CA LYS A 167 -10.25 8.67 10.03
C LYS A 167 -9.95 9.75 8.98
N TYR A 168 -8.96 9.53 8.12
CA TYR A 168 -8.52 10.47 7.08
C TYR A 168 -8.79 9.95 5.67
N GLY A 169 -9.66 8.95 5.55
CA GLY A 169 -10.15 8.39 4.30
C GLY A 169 -11.67 8.47 4.20
N TRP A 170 -12.29 7.43 3.68
CA TRP A 170 -13.75 7.33 3.62
C TRP A 170 -14.32 6.86 4.95
N PRO A 171 -15.52 7.35 5.33
CA PRO A 171 -16.26 6.80 6.47
C PRO A 171 -16.70 5.35 6.18
N SER A 172 -16.90 4.58 7.25
CA SER A 172 -17.38 3.19 7.24
C SER A 172 -18.79 3.06 6.72
#